data_d663f834193450d001afab6644c0b91b
#
_entry.id   d663f834193450d001afab6644c0b91b
#
_cell.length_a   1.000
_cell.length_b   1.000
_cell.length_c   1.000
_cell.angle_alpha   90.00
_cell.angle_beta   90.00
_cell.angle_gamma   90.00
#
_symmetry.space_group_name_H-M   'P 1'
#
loop_
_entity.id
_entity.type
_entity.pdbx_description
1 polymer ?
#
loop_
_entity_poly.entity_id
_entity_poly.type
_entity_poly.pdbx_seq_one_letter_code
_entity_poly.pdbx_strand_id
1 'polypeptide(L)'
;MKRLVLLGLSGWLLVGCHASSPSSSFVQVRITDVTVGLVKTDGRPWDDVGVVSARDIADLSSALGAPDAAIAVTNFLARPALEGIDKPDVLGSATLFLGAAPPAKREFKGQPNSQKPSLDPAPVWRNVPLDDSTRIEVTLFDEDLVNDDALGTFVIQAADLAAAAESGVVHQLQVAKQTGNSVLFVGLLVVPEP
;
A
#
# COMPACT_ATOMS: atom_id res chain seq x y z
N MET A 1 -72.80 31.90 -10.23
CA MET A 1 -71.31 31.82 -10.29
C MET A 1 -70.84 31.26 -8.99
N LYS A 2 -70.48 29.99 -8.97
CA LYS A 2 -69.93 29.30 -7.78
C LYS A 2 -68.40 29.13 -7.96
N ARG A 3 -67.60 29.73 -7.08
CA ARG A 3 -66.15 29.60 -7.05
C ARG A 3 -65.77 28.39 -6.17
N LEU A 4 -65.09 27.42 -6.78
CA LEU A 4 -64.50 26.27 -6.14
C LEU A 4 -63.12 26.67 -5.66
N VAL A 5 -62.84 26.52 -4.36
CA VAL A 5 -61.53 26.72 -3.75
C VAL A 5 -60.91 25.33 -3.57
N LEU A 6 -59.83 25.05 -4.31
CA LEU A 6 -59.01 23.83 -4.11
C LEU A 6 -57.95 24.12 -3.03
N LEU A 7 -58.03 23.42 -1.93
CA LEU A 7 -56.98 23.37 -0.89
C LEU A 7 -55.97 22.29 -1.27
N GLY A 8 -54.76 22.71 -1.64
CA GLY A 8 -53.63 21.82 -1.86
C GLY A 8 -52.96 21.44 -0.54
N LEU A 9 -53.01 20.15 -0.16
CA LEU A 9 -52.22 19.59 0.91
C LEU A 9 -50.77 19.33 0.37
N SER A 10 -49.82 20.15 0.81
CA SER A 10 -48.39 19.89 0.60
C SER A 10 -47.88 18.92 1.67
N GLY A 11 -47.78 17.65 1.32
CA GLY A 11 -47.15 16.65 2.17
C GLY A 11 -45.61 16.79 2.13
N TRP A 12 -45.02 17.19 3.25
CA TRP A 12 -43.56 17.16 3.44
C TRP A 12 -43.12 15.74 3.77
N LEU A 13 -42.51 15.07 2.79
CA LEU A 13 -41.76 13.82 3.05
C LEU A 13 -40.44 14.18 3.72
N LEU A 14 -40.37 13.98 5.04
CA LEU A 14 -39.11 13.96 5.78
C LEU A 14 -38.36 12.69 5.38
N VAL A 15 -37.45 12.82 4.42
CA VAL A 15 -36.42 11.78 4.19
C VAL A 15 -35.46 11.84 5.35
N GLY A 16 -35.67 10.95 6.32
CA GLY A 16 -34.72 10.73 7.42
C GLY A 16 -33.44 10.15 6.86
N CYS A 17 -32.40 11.00 6.70
CA CYS A 17 -31.04 10.52 6.56
C CYS A 17 -30.67 9.77 7.85
N HIS A 18 -30.77 8.46 7.85
CA HIS A 18 -30.09 7.64 8.83
C HIS A 18 -28.60 7.78 8.54
N ALA A 19 -27.94 8.70 9.25
CA ALA A 19 -26.50 8.65 9.40
C ALA A 19 -26.21 7.37 10.19
N SER A 20 -25.87 6.29 9.50
CA SER A 20 -25.27 5.12 10.11
C SER A 20 -23.98 5.62 10.76
N SER A 21 -23.96 5.66 12.10
CA SER A 21 -22.72 5.83 12.86
C SER A 21 -21.74 4.77 12.32
N PRO A 22 -20.50 5.14 11.99
CA PRO A 22 -19.52 4.14 11.64
C PRO A 22 -19.40 3.21 12.83
N SER A 23 -19.88 1.97 12.70
CA SER A 23 -19.52 0.92 13.62
C SER A 23 -18.00 0.88 13.59
N SER A 24 -17.35 1.08 14.73
CA SER A 24 -15.89 0.91 14.86
C SER A 24 -15.58 -0.53 14.51
N SER A 25 -15.40 -0.79 13.24
CA SER A 25 -15.05 -2.13 12.75
C SER A 25 -13.58 -2.34 13.05
N PHE A 26 -13.31 -3.30 13.91
CA PHE A 26 -11.96 -3.80 14.06
C PHE A 26 -11.61 -4.67 12.85
N VAL A 27 -10.36 -4.59 12.43
CA VAL A 27 -9.87 -5.36 11.30
C VAL A 27 -8.59 -6.10 11.67
N GLN A 28 -8.32 -7.19 10.95
CA GLN A 28 -6.99 -7.75 10.84
C GLN A 28 -6.29 -7.10 9.66
N VAL A 29 -5.08 -6.58 9.88
CA VAL A 29 -4.21 -6.03 8.85
C VAL A 29 -3.02 -6.96 8.62
N ARG A 30 -2.72 -7.25 7.35
CA ARG A 30 -1.52 -8.01 6.93
C ARG A 30 -0.83 -7.26 5.80
N ILE A 31 0.49 -7.08 5.91
CA ILE A 31 1.33 -6.70 4.78
C ILE A 31 1.81 -7.99 4.11
N THR A 32 1.49 -8.17 2.83
CA THR A 32 1.72 -9.44 2.12
C THR A 32 2.99 -9.46 1.30
N ASP A 33 3.26 -8.37 0.61
CA ASP A 33 4.37 -8.21 -0.33
C ASP A 33 4.76 -6.74 -0.47
N VAL A 34 5.91 -6.52 -1.05
CA VAL A 34 6.33 -5.20 -1.54
C VAL A 34 6.78 -5.33 -2.99
N THR A 35 6.63 -4.26 -3.78
CA THR A 35 7.18 -4.20 -5.13
C THR A 35 8.29 -3.17 -5.14
N VAL A 36 9.50 -3.60 -5.49
CA VAL A 36 10.71 -2.78 -5.47
C VAL A 36 11.02 -2.28 -6.88
N GLY A 37 11.58 -1.07 -6.98
CA GLY A 37 12.00 -0.46 -8.24
C GLY A 37 13.25 -1.13 -8.85
N LEU A 38 13.66 -0.64 -10.02
CA LEU A 38 14.81 -1.17 -10.74
C LEU A 38 16.15 -0.70 -10.17
N VAL A 39 16.14 0.41 -9.44
CA VAL A 39 17.34 1.10 -8.96
C VAL A 39 17.13 1.68 -7.57
N LYS A 40 18.23 1.90 -6.87
CA LYS A 40 18.28 2.65 -5.60
C LYS A 40 17.80 4.09 -5.81
N THR A 41 17.51 4.81 -4.73
CA THR A 41 17.05 6.23 -4.77
C THR A 41 18.03 7.15 -5.49
N ASP A 42 19.31 6.82 -5.48
CA ASP A 42 20.37 7.59 -6.17
C ASP A 42 20.58 7.17 -7.64
N GLY A 43 19.75 6.24 -8.15
CA GLY A 43 19.78 5.77 -9.54
C GLY A 43 20.79 4.65 -9.81
N ARG A 44 21.53 4.17 -8.81
CA ARG A 44 22.43 3.02 -8.95
C ARG A 44 21.65 1.69 -8.97
N PRO A 45 22.14 0.67 -9.68
CA PRO A 45 21.56 -0.68 -9.60
C PRO A 45 21.73 -1.26 -8.18
N TRP A 46 20.94 -2.26 -7.85
CA TRP A 46 21.12 -3.10 -6.68
C TRP A 46 22.41 -3.91 -6.87
N ASP A 47 23.20 -4.13 -5.81
CA ASP A 47 24.44 -4.94 -5.82
C ASP A 47 25.51 -4.57 -6.85
N ASP A 48 25.45 -3.36 -7.42
CA ASP A 48 26.37 -2.84 -8.45
C ASP A 48 26.52 -3.72 -9.70
N VAL A 49 25.64 -4.70 -9.93
CA VAL A 49 25.61 -5.59 -11.08
C VAL A 49 24.41 -5.30 -11.99
N GLY A 50 24.66 -5.21 -13.28
CA GLY A 50 23.62 -4.94 -14.26
C GLY A 50 23.58 -3.49 -14.74
N VAL A 51 22.96 -3.27 -15.90
CA VAL A 51 22.76 -1.94 -16.49
C VAL A 51 21.28 -1.69 -16.66
N VAL A 52 20.76 -0.79 -15.85
CA VAL A 52 19.40 -0.25 -16.05
C VAL A 52 19.48 0.92 -17.01
N SER A 53 18.83 0.81 -18.17
CA SER A 53 18.85 1.88 -19.15
C SER A 53 17.94 3.04 -18.76
N ALA A 54 18.25 4.26 -19.26
CA ALA A 54 17.37 5.42 -19.09
C ALA A 54 15.96 5.17 -19.68
N ARG A 55 15.87 4.30 -20.69
CA ARG A 55 14.60 3.88 -21.30
C ARG A 55 13.79 3.03 -20.31
N ASP A 56 14.41 2.08 -19.61
CA ASP A 56 13.71 1.24 -18.63
C ASP A 56 13.15 2.09 -17.48
N ILE A 57 13.91 3.10 -17.03
CA ILE A 57 13.44 4.06 -16.02
C ILE A 57 12.24 4.88 -16.54
N ALA A 58 12.28 5.34 -17.78
CA ALA A 58 11.19 6.08 -18.40
C ALA A 58 9.93 5.21 -18.59
N ASP A 59 10.12 3.95 -19.04
CA ASP A 59 9.03 2.99 -19.21
C ASP A 59 8.39 2.64 -17.84
N LEU A 60 9.19 2.44 -16.80
CA LEU A 60 8.69 2.22 -15.42
C LEU A 60 7.90 3.44 -14.92
N SER A 61 8.43 4.65 -15.14
CA SER A 61 7.73 5.89 -14.75
C SER A 61 6.38 6.02 -15.47
N SER A 62 6.31 5.62 -16.75
CA SER A 62 5.06 5.59 -17.52
C SER A 62 4.08 4.55 -16.96
N ALA A 63 4.56 3.37 -16.58
CA ALA A 63 3.74 2.33 -15.95
C ALA A 63 3.17 2.77 -14.59
N LEU A 64 3.96 3.51 -13.79
CA LEU A 64 3.51 4.08 -12.50
C LEU A 64 2.42 5.16 -12.66
N GLY A 65 2.36 5.82 -13.81
CA GLY A 65 1.32 6.80 -14.14
C GLY A 65 0.06 6.21 -14.78
N ALA A 66 0.03 4.90 -15.06
CA ALA A 66 -1.13 4.26 -15.67
C ALA A 66 -2.32 4.15 -14.69
N PRO A 67 -3.59 4.11 -15.18
CA PRO A 67 -4.76 3.90 -14.32
C PRO A 67 -4.68 2.65 -13.45
N ASP A 68 -4.16 1.55 -14.02
CA ASP A 68 -3.92 0.26 -13.33
C ASP A 68 -2.41 0.07 -13.07
N ALA A 69 -1.79 1.04 -12.39
CA ALA A 69 -0.34 1.12 -12.19
C ALA A 69 0.27 -0.17 -11.65
N ALA A 70 -0.36 -0.83 -10.68
CA ALA A 70 0.16 -2.07 -10.08
C ALA A 70 0.27 -3.20 -11.12
N ILE A 71 -0.72 -3.34 -12.02
CA ILE A 71 -0.70 -4.32 -13.11
C ILE A 71 0.35 -3.92 -14.15
N ALA A 72 0.37 -2.64 -14.55
CA ALA A 72 1.31 -2.13 -15.54
C ALA A 72 2.77 -2.31 -15.10
N VAL A 73 3.08 -2.01 -13.85
CA VAL A 73 4.41 -2.20 -13.25
C VAL A 73 4.76 -3.69 -13.14
N THR A 74 3.83 -4.54 -12.67
CA THR A 74 4.07 -5.99 -12.61
C THR A 74 4.41 -6.57 -13.99
N ASN A 75 3.65 -6.19 -15.02
CA ASN A 75 3.92 -6.62 -16.41
C ASN A 75 5.25 -6.05 -16.95
N PHE A 76 5.60 -4.83 -16.57
CA PHE A 76 6.88 -4.24 -16.93
C PHE A 76 8.05 -5.01 -16.31
N LEU A 77 8.00 -5.27 -14.99
CA LEU A 77 9.06 -5.98 -14.27
C LEU A 77 9.22 -7.44 -14.69
N ALA A 78 8.18 -8.05 -15.26
CA ALA A 78 8.23 -9.42 -15.82
C ALA A 78 8.87 -9.50 -17.23
N ARG A 79 9.39 -8.41 -17.79
CA ARG A 79 10.01 -8.42 -19.13
C ARG A 79 11.32 -9.23 -19.11
N PRO A 80 11.56 -10.13 -20.09
CA PRO A 80 12.81 -10.91 -20.16
C PRO A 80 14.09 -10.06 -20.18
N ALA A 81 14.01 -8.84 -20.74
CA ALA A 81 15.14 -7.91 -20.76
C ALA A 81 15.61 -7.46 -19.35
N LEU A 82 14.79 -7.64 -18.32
CA LEU A 82 15.08 -7.29 -16.93
C LEU A 82 15.50 -8.49 -16.07
N GLU A 83 15.52 -9.71 -16.62
CA GLU A 83 15.87 -10.93 -15.86
C GLU A 83 17.33 -10.93 -15.35
N GLY A 84 18.24 -10.27 -16.07
CA GLY A 84 19.65 -10.15 -15.71
C GLY A 84 20.01 -8.97 -14.81
N ILE A 85 19.02 -8.21 -14.34
CA ILE A 85 19.21 -7.12 -13.38
C ILE A 85 19.13 -7.70 -11.98
N ASP A 86 20.12 -7.40 -11.14
CA ASP A 86 20.08 -7.78 -9.73
C ASP A 86 18.90 -7.14 -9.02
N LYS A 87 18.40 -7.85 -8.05
CA LYS A 87 17.18 -7.52 -7.31
C LYS A 87 17.50 -7.52 -5.83
N PRO A 88 16.91 -6.62 -5.06
CA PRO A 88 17.22 -6.51 -3.64
C PRO A 88 16.79 -7.74 -2.83
N ASP A 89 17.54 -8.02 -1.80
CA ASP A 89 17.21 -8.97 -0.73
C ASP A 89 16.49 -8.21 0.40
N VAL A 90 15.19 -8.04 0.26
CA VAL A 90 14.40 -7.15 1.12
C VAL A 90 14.33 -7.65 2.56
N LEU A 91 14.72 -6.82 3.50
CA LEU A 91 14.41 -6.99 4.92
C LEU A 91 13.79 -5.70 5.48
N GLY A 92 13.13 -5.81 6.64
CA GLY A 92 12.57 -4.60 7.23
C GLY A 92 11.75 -4.80 8.48
N SER A 93 11.10 -3.72 8.86
CA SER A 93 10.16 -3.72 9.97
C SER A 93 8.96 -2.84 9.68
N ALA A 94 7.82 -3.23 10.24
CA ALA A 94 6.61 -2.43 10.23
C ALA A 94 6.12 -2.21 11.65
N THR A 95 5.74 -0.98 11.98
CA THR A 95 5.30 -0.59 13.33
C THR A 95 3.91 0.01 13.25
N LEU A 96 2.95 -0.64 13.91
CA LEU A 96 1.59 -0.14 14.07
C LEU A 96 1.54 0.83 15.24
N PHE A 97 0.92 1.99 15.02
CA PHE A 97 0.59 3.00 16.03
C PHE A 97 -0.93 3.10 16.16
N LEU A 98 -1.42 3.14 17.40
CA LEU A 98 -2.84 3.24 17.76
C LEU A 98 -2.99 4.35 18.82
N GLY A 99 -3.08 5.60 18.40
CA GLY A 99 -3.19 6.73 19.32
C GLY A 99 -2.10 6.73 20.40
N ALA A 100 -2.51 6.65 21.67
CA ALA A 100 -1.60 6.64 22.83
C ALA A 100 -1.11 5.23 23.24
N ALA A 101 -1.56 4.17 22.57
CA ALA A 101 -1.11 2.81 22.88
C ALA A 101 0.37 2.61 22.52
N PRO A 102 1.08 1.70 23.21
CA PRO A 102 2.46 1.36 22.85
C PRO A 102 2.54 0.86 21.41
N PRO A 103 3.55 1.28 20.62
CA PRO A 103 3.73 0.82 19.25
C PRO A 103 3.97 -0.69 19.18
N ALA A 104 3.39 -1.34 18.15
CA ALA A 104 3.53 -2.77 17.92
C ALA A 104 4.39 -3.04 16.68
N LYS A 105 5.68 -3.33 16.89
CA LYS A 105 6.65 -3.61 15.82
C LYS A 105 6.60 -5.07 15.38
N ARG A 106 6.78 -5.31 14.07
CA ARG A 106 7.00 -6.61 13.42
C ARG A 106 8.20 -6.50 12.50
N GLU A 107 9.10 -7.47 12.57
CA GLU A 107 10.24 -7.61 11.66
C GLU A 107 9.93 -8.71 10.65
N PHE A 108 10.48 -8.59 9.45
CA PHE A 108 10.25 -9.52 8.36
C PHE A 108 11.39 -9.51 7.36
N LYS A 109 11.46 -10.59 6.56
CA LYS A 109 12.30 -10.68 5.36
C LYS A 109 11.43 -10.95 4.14
N GLY A 110 11.88 -10.54 2.98
CA GLY A 110 11.33 -10.92 1.70
C GLY A 110 11.99 -12.18 1.14
N GLN A 111 11.42 -12.72 0.10
CA GLN A 111 12.09 -13.72 -0.71
C GLN A 111 13.33 -13.09 -1.34
N PRO A 112 14.52 -13.75 -1.29
CA PRO A 112 15.74 -13.19 -1.82
C PRO A 112 15.67 -13.01 -3.34
N ASN A 113 16.46 -12.05 -3.85
CA ASN A 113 16.61 -11.74 -5.26
C ASN A 113 15.26 -11.59 -6.01
N SER A 114 14.36 -10.78 -5.44
CA SER A 114 13.00 -10.59 -5.97
C SER A 114 12.60 -9.11 -5.98
N GLN A 115 12.09 -8.64 -7.12
CA GLN A 115 11.47 -7.30 -7.22
C GLN A 115 10.06 -7.26 -6.61
N LYS A 116 9.44 -8.41 -6.36
CA LYS A 116 8.16 -8.51 -5.66
C LYS A 116 8.20 -9.63 -4.62
N PRO A 117 9.02 -9.49 -3.56
CA PRO A 117 9.11 -10.50 -2.53
C PRO A 117 7.82 -10.58 -1.72
N SER A 118 7.36 -11.79 -1.48
CA SER A 118 6.43 -12.07 -0.38
C SER A 118 7.19 -11.99 0.94
N LEU A 119 6.55 -11.47 1.99
CA LEU A 119 7.19 -11.24 3.29
C LEU A 119 7.01 -12.46 4.21
N ASP A 120 8.09 -12.86 4.90
CA ASP A 120 8.09 -13.96 5.87
C ASP A 120 8.93 -13.60 7.13
N PRO A 121 8.35 -13.64 8.34
CA PRO A 121 6.92 -13.76 8.58
C PRO A 121 6.18 -12.50 8.10
N ALA A 122 5.05 -12.67 7.42
CA ALA A 122 4.24 -11.51 7.03
C ALA A 122 3.78 -10.73 8.28
N PRO A 123 4.00 -9.40 8.33
CA PRO A 123 3.50 -8.59 9.45
C PRO A 123 1.98 -8.66 9.55
N VAL A 124 1.49 -9.06 10.72
CA VAL A 124 0.04 -9.19 11.00
C VAL A 124 -0.30 -8.54 12.32
N TRP A 125 -1.36 -7.73 12.32
CA TRP A 125 -1.98 -7.19 13.53
C TRP A 125 -3.48 -7.49 13.52
N ARG A 126 -4.04 -7.75 14.70
CA ARG A 126 -5.45 -8.01 14.93
C ARG A 126 -6.07 -6.91 15.79
N ASN A 127 -7.39 -6.82 15.77
CA ASN A 127 -8.16 -5.82 16.53
C ASN A 127 -7.67 -4.38 16.25
N VAL A 128 -7.37 -4.08 14.99
CA VAL A 128 -6.92 -2.75 14.56
C VAL A 128 -8.16 -1.88 14.30
N PRO A 129 -8.36 -0.77 15.04
CA PRO A 129 -9.43 0.17 14.73
C PRO A 129 -9.10 0.95 13.45
N LEU A 130 -10.09 1.21 12.60
CA LEU A 130 -9.93 2.06 11.42
C LEU A 130 -10.35 3.50 11.78
N ASP A 131 -9.51 4.18 12.56
CA ASP A 131 -9.70 5.59 12.93
C ASP A 131 -8.44 6.42 12.60
N ASP A 132 -8.56 7.75 12.66
CA ASP A 132 -7.49 8.68 12.27
C ASP A 132 -6.21 8.55 13.13
N SER A 133 -6.26 7.85 14.27
CA SER A 133 -5.09 7.59 15.11
C SER A 133 -4.28 6.39 14.65
N THR A 134 -4.82 5.59 13.73
CA THR A 134 -4.19 4.37 13.21
C THR A 134 -3.27 4.69 12.05
N ARG A 135 -2.00 4.27 12.16
CA ARG A 135 -1.05 4.29 11.05
C ARG A 135 -0.03 3.17 11.20
N ILE A 136 0.57 2.76 10.10
CA ILE A 136 1.68 1.80 10.08
C ILE A 136 2.87 2.47 9.40
N GLU A 137 4.00 2.53 10.10
CA GLU A 137 5.28 2.98 9.56
C GLU A 137 6.10 1.76 9.14
N VAL A 138 6.56 1.74 7.89
CA VAL A 138 7.34 0.64 7.32
C VAL A 138 8.70 1.16 6.92
N THR A 139 9.76 0.48 7.37
CA THR A 139 11.15 0.75 6.97
C THR A 139 11.73 -0.50 6.33
N LEU A 140 12.31 -0.33 5.14
CA LEU A 140 12.87 -1.41 4.33
C LEU A 140 14.34 -1.16 4.02
N PHE A 141 15.08 -2.25 3.95
CA PHE A 141 16.49 -2.29 3.59
C PHE A 141 16.73 -3.41 2.57
N ASP A 142 17.81 -3.29 1.83
CA ASP A 142 18.43 -4.35 1.06
C ASP A 142 19.51 -4.99 1.93
N GLU A 143 19.46 -6.30 2.11
CA GLU A 143 20.38 -7.06 2.97
C GLU A 143 21.69 -7.32 2.20
N ASP A 144 22.72 -6.55 2.51
CA ASP A 144 24.06 -6.69 1.94
C ASP A 144 25.03 -7.36 2.92
N LEU A 145 26.07 -8.01 2.40
CA LEU A 145 27.10 -8.67 3.22
C LEU A 145 27.87 -7.73 4.14
N VAL A 146 27.93 -6.43 3.81
CA VAL A 146 28.77 -5.45 4.54
C VAL A 146 27.94 -4.35 5.17
N ASN A 147 27.02 -3.74 4.43
CA ASN A 147 26.16 -2.68 4.92
C ASN A 147 24.81 -2.77 4.20
N ASP A 148 23.74 -2.80 4.95
CA ASP A 148 22.39 -2.78 4.39
C ASP A 148 22.09 -1.42 3.76
N ASP A 149 21.62 -1.42 2.52
CA ASP A 149 21.20 -0.21 1.83
C ASP A 149 19.73 0.12 2.11
N ALA A 150 19.41 1.37 2.38
CA ALA A 150 18.03 1.78 2.65
C ALA A 150 17.18 1.75 1.37
N LEU A 151 16.15 0.91 1.34
CA LEU A 151 15.09 0.95 0.34
C LEU A 151 14.12 2.10 0.57
N GLY A 152 13.93 2.48 1.83
CA GLY A 152 13.14 3.64 2.22
C GLY A 152 12.17 3.39 3.36
N THR A 153 11.52 4.48 3.77
CA THR A 153 10.47 4.47 4.80
C THR A 153 9.19 5.07 4.20
N PHE A 154 8.05 4.46 4.50
CA PHE A 154 6.74 4.98 4.11
C PHE A 154 5.70 4.75 5.19
N VAL A 155 4.60 5.49 5.10
CA VAL A 155 3.50 5.43 6.08
C VAL A 155 2.22 5.01 5.37
N ILE A 156 1.55 4.01 5.94
CA ILE A 156 0.21 3.57 5.56
C ILE A 156 -0.75 4.22 6.55
N GLN A 157 -1.66 5.05 6.05
CA GLN A 157 -2.63 5.79 6.87
C GLN A 157 -3.92 4.99 7.07
N ALA A 158 -4.75 5.39 8.03
CA ALA A 158 -6.08 4.80 8.26
C ALA A 158 -6.94 4.77 6.99
N ALA A 159 -6.87 5.83 6.16
CA ALA A 159 -7.60 5.90 4.89
C ALA A 159 -7.17 4.82 3.89
N ASP A 160 -5.87 4.50 3.83
CA ASP A 160 -5.32 3.44 2.98
C ASP A 160 -5.81 2.07 3.45
N LEU A 161 -5.85 1.85 4.77
CA LEU A 161 -6.37 0.63 5.38
C LEU A 161 -7.87 0.46 5.13
N ALA A 162 -8.64 1.55 5.18
CA ALA A 162 -10.07 1.54 4.87
C ALA A 162 -10.32 1.17 3.40
N ALA A 163 -9.57 1.78 2.46
CA ALA A 163 -9.64 1.44 1.04
C ALA A 163 -9.27 -0.03 0.78
N ALA A 164 -8.26 -0.56 1.47
CA ALA A 164 -7.88 -1.96 1.39
C ALA A 164 -8.99 -2.88 1.95
N ALA A 165 -9.66 -2.50 3.05
CA ALA A 165 -10.77 -3.26 3.62
C ALA A 165 -11.97 -3.33 2.67
N GLU A 166 -12.29 -2.23 1.97
CA GLU A 166 -13.36 -2.17 0.97
C GLU A 166 -13.09 -3.07 -0.24
N SER A 167 -11.82 -3.28 -0.59
CA SER A 167 -11.45 -4.12 -1.74
C SER A 167 -11.75 -5.60 -1.53
N GLY A 168 -11.68 -6.10 -0.29
CA GLY A 168 -11.87 -7.50 0.09
C GLY A 168 -10.79 -8.47 -0.44
N VAL A 169 -9.76 -7.94 -1.11
CA VAL A 169 -8.62 -8.68 -1.68
C VAL A 169 -7.32 -7.95 -1.33
N VAL A 170 -6.17 -8.49 -1.75
CA VAL A 170 -4.89 -7.77 -1.60
C VAL A 170 -4.94 -6.47 -2.39
N HIS A 171 -4.91 -5.35 -1.67
CA HIS A 171 -4.86 -4.01 -2.23
C HIS A 171 -3.41 -3.57 -2.43
N GLN A 172 -3.04 -3.11 -3.62
CA GLN A 172 -1.70 -2.62 -3.92
C GLN A 172 -1.65 -1.10 -3.72
N LEU A 173 -1.17 -0.67 -2.56
CA LEU A 173 -0.98 0.74 -2.23
C LEU A 173 0.31 1.27 -2.88
N GLN A 174 0.20 2.33 -3.67
CA GLN A 174 1.35 2.97 -4.30
C GLN A 174 2.09 3.87 -3.29
N VAL A 175 3.35 3.56 -3.02
CA VAL A 175 4.22 4.28 -2.08
C VAL A 175 5.45 4.92 -2.74
N ALA A 176 5.56 4.82 -4.05
CA ALA A 176 6.72 5.28 -4.85
C ALA A 176 7.15 6.72 -4.54
N LYS A 177 6.20 7.64 -4.35
CA LYS A 177 6.50 9.05 -4.01
C LYS A 177 7.13 9.23 -2.64
N GLN A 178 6.82 8.34 -1.68
CA GLN A 178 7.38 8.40 -0.31
C GLN A 178 8.81 7.86 -0.27
N THR A 179 9.16 6.95 -1.17
CA THR A 179 10.41 6.18 -1.17
C THR A 179 11.37 6.57 -2.31
N GLY A 180 11.09 7.65 -3.04
CA GLY A 180 11.90 8.06 -4.19
C GLY A 180 11.95 7.01 -5.32
N ASN A 181 10.89 6.21 -5.49
CA ASN A 181 10.75 5.11 -6.43
C ASN A 181 11.60 3.85 -6.14
N SER A 182 12.24 3.74 -4.98
CA SER A 182 12.92 2.50 -4.57
C SER A 182 11.89 1.43 -4.18
N VAL A 183 10.82 1.80 -3.49
CA VAL A 183 9.65 0.93 -3.28
C VAL A 183 8.45 1.53 -4.01
N LEU A 184 7.81 0.73 -4.83
CA LEU A 184 6.73 1.18 -5.71
C LEU A 184 5.36 0.94 -5.11
N PHE A 185 5.13 -0.29 -4.62
CA PHE A 185 3.87 -0.71 -4.03
C PHE A 185 4.09 -1.54 -2.76
N VAL A 186 3.09 -1.54 -1.91
CA VAL A 186 2.94 -2.47 -0.79
C VAL A 186 1.59 -3.18 -0.90
N GLY A 187 1.59 -4.50 -0.77
CA GLY A 187 0.39 -5.32 -0.75
C GLY A 187 -0.24 -5.36 0.64
N LEU A 188 -1.49 -4.95 0.75
CA LEU A 188 -2.27 -4.92 1.98
C LEU A 188 -3.47 -5.85 1.88
N LEU A 189 -3.60 -6.78 2.82
CA LEU A 189 -4.83 -7.54 3.03
C LEU A 189 -5.46 -7.09 4.35
N VAL A 190 -6.62 -6.47 4.26
CA VAL A 190 -7.39 -5.98 5.41
C VAL A 190 -8.73 -6.71 5.43
N VAL A 191 -8.99 -7.43 6.51
CA VAL A 191 -10.23 -8.21 6.66
C VAL A 191 -10.94 -7.84 7.94
N PRO A 192 -12.28 -7.67 7.92
CA PRO A 192 -13.07 -7.43 9.14
C PRO A 192 -12.84 -8.54 10.16
N GLU A 193 -12.74 -8.18 11.44
CA GLU A 193 -12.80 -9.14 12.54
C GLU A 193 -14.22 -9.18 13.11
N PRO A 194 -14.72 -10.38 13.46
CA PRO A 194 -16.06 -10.57 13.99
C PRO A 194 -16.28 -9.93 15.36
#